data_0b2fbeaaed137cc6f29603c20f0b28f8
#
_entry.id   0b2fbeaaed137cc6f29603c20f0b28f8
#
_cell.length_a   1.000
_cell.length_b   1.000
_cell.length_c   1.000
_cell.angle_alpha   90.00
_cell.angle_beta   90.00
_cell.angle_gamma   90.00
#
_symmetry.space_group_name_H-M   'P 1'
#
loop_
_entity.id
_entity.type
_entity.pdbx_description
1 polymer ?
#
loop_
_entity_poly.entity_id
_entity_poly.type
_entity_poly.pdbx_seq_one_letter_code
_entity_poly.pdbx_strand_id
1 'polypeptide(L)'
;MLAEGRSSVSGALEFATVTALLPAGTAAIEQGRATVIDLSGVTAGDSAGLALLIEWLSVAHAASHPLRYENIPSQIRQLGALSDVDELIGAT
;
A
#
# COMPACT_ATOMS: atom_id res chain seq x y z
N MET A 1 -12.31 8.35 -6.46
CA MET A 1 -11.25 7.77 -7.28
C MET A 1 -10.62 8.86 -8.12
N LEU A 2 -9.30 8.93 -8.15
CA LEU A 2 -8.60 10.04 -8.78
C LEU A 2 -8.65 9.93 -10.30
N ALA A 3 -8.03 8.89 -10.85
CA ALA A 3 -8.01 8.60 -12.27
C ALA A 3 -8.18 7.11 -12.43
N GLU A 4 -8.41 6.66 -13.65
CA GLU A 4 -8.56 5.24 -13.91
C GLU A 4 -7.31 4.49 -13.45
N GLY A 5 -7.51 3.48 -12.61
CA GLY A 5 -6.44 2.68 -12.03
C GLY A 5 -5.72 3.31 -10.84
N ARG A 6 -5.99 4.58 -10.54
CA ARG A 6 -5.37 5.26 -9.41
C ARG A 6 -6.33 5.28 -8.22
N SER A 7 -5.77 5.04 -7.04
CA SER A 7 -6.48 5.15 -5.78
C SER A 7 -5.60 5.88 -4.79
N SER A 8 -6.18 6.35 -3.70
CA SER A 8 -5.42 6.99 -2.64
C SER A 8 -5.84 6.45 -1.30
N VAL A 9 -4.88 6.47 -0.36
CA VAL A 9 -5.12 6.16 1.04
C VAL A 9 -4.68 7.37 1.84
N SER A 10 -5.49 7.75 2.82
CA SER A 10 -5.17 8.88 3.69
C SER A 10 -5.37 8.51 5.14
N GLY A 11 -4.81 9.34 6.03
CA GLY A 11 -4.85 9.11 7.47
C GLY A 11 -3.73 8.19 7.92
N ALA A 12 -3.87 7.60 9.10
CA ALA A 12 -2.86 6.75 9.67
C ALA A 12 -2.92 5.34 9.09
N LEU A 13 -1.76 4.77 8.78
CA LEU A 13 -1.61 3.36 8.42
C LEU A 13 -1.02 2.62 9.61
N GLU A 14 -1.86 2.28 10.57
CA GLU A 14 -1.47 1.69 11.83
C GLU A 14 -2.34 0.48 12.11
N PHE A 15 -1.95 -0.30 13.11
CA PHE A 15 -2.67 -1.52 13.48
C PHE A 15 -4.18 -1.30 13.59
N ALA A 16 -4.60 -0.16 14.17
CA ALA A 16 -6.02 0.13 14.38
C ALA A 16 -6.79 0.39 13.07
N THR A 17 -6.11 0.78 12.00
CA THR A 17 -6.76 1.19 10.75
C THR A 17 -6.63 0.18 9.62
N VAL A 18 -5.55 -0.62 9.62
CA VAL A 18 -5.29 -1.54 8.51
C VAL A 18 -6.35 -2.63 8.38
N THR A 19 -6.98 -3.01 9.48
CA THR A 19 -8.04 -4.04 9.46
C THR A 19 -9.21 -3.62 8.58
N ALA A 20 -9.56 -2.34 8.60
CA ALA A 20 -10.65 -1.82 7.77
C ALA A 20 -10.20 -1.62 6.33
N LEU A 21 -8.95 -1.22 6.12
CA LEU A 21 -8.43 -0.93 4.78
C LEU A 21 -8.15 -2.19 3.97
N LEU A 22 -7.73 -3.26 4.63
CA LEU A 22 -7.30 -4.47 3.93
C LEU A 22 -8.36 -5.04 2.99
N PRO A 23 -9.61 -5.28 3.41
CA PRO A 23 -10.58 -5.88 2.49
C PRO A 23 -10.97 -4.97 1.33
N ALA A 24 -11.09 -3.67 1.57
CA ALA A 24 -11.46 -2.73 0.51
C ALA A 24 -10.38 -2.62 -0.57
N GLY A 25 -9.13 -2.50 -0.14
CA GLY A 25 -8.01 -2.45 -1.08
C GLY A 25 -7.82 -3.75 -1.81
N THR A 26 -7.95 -4.87 -1.10
CA THR A 26 -7.84 -6.20 -1.70
C THR A 26 -8.86 -6.37 -2.82
N ALA A 27 -10.11 -6.00 -2.58
CA ALA A 27 -11.16 -6.11 -3.61
C ALA A 27 -10.84 -5.25 -4.83
N ALA A 28 -10.39 -4.03 -4.62
CA ALA A 28 -10.03 -3.13 -5.72
C ALA A 28 -8.88 -3.68 -6.56
N ILE A 29 -7.87 -4.25 -5.91
CA ILE A 29 -6.71 -4.82 -6.59
C ILE A 29 -7.11 -6.07 -7.38
N GLU A 30 -7.88 -6.95 -6.78
CA GLU A 30 -8.32 -8.19 -7.42
C GLU A 30 -9.18 -7.93 -8.65
N GLN A 31 -9.95 -6.84 -8.62
CA GLN A 31 -10.80 -6.44 -9.74
C GLN A 31 -10.06 -5.60 -10.78
N GLY A 32 -8.78 -5.36 -10.59
CA GLY A 32 -7.98 -4.56 -11.52
C GLY A 32 -8.30 -3.07 -11.48
N ARG A 33 -9.02 -2.59 -10.47
CA ARG A 33 -9.39 -1.16 -10.34
C ARG A 33 -8.30 -0.32 -9.72
N ALA A 34 -7.38 -0.94 -8.97
CA ALA A 34 -6.28 -0.23 -8.33
C ALA A 34 -4.96 -0.76 -8.91
N THR A 35 -4.27 0.07 -9.68
CA THR A 35 -2.95 -0.25 -10.23
C THR A 35 -1.88 0.67 -9.68
N VAL A 36 -2.26 1.84 -9.19
CA VAL A 36 -1.39 2.79 -8.50
C VAL A 36 -2.11 3.26 -7.25
N ILE A 37 -1.45 3.16 -6.11
CA ILE A 37 -1.98 3.67 -4.85
C ILE A 37 -1.10 4.80 -4.38
N ASP A 38 -1.68 5.99 -4.28
CA ASP A 38 -1.01 7.20 -3.82
C ASP A 38 -1.14 7.28 -2.29
N LEU A 39 -0.01 7.36 -1.63
CA LEU A 39 0.07 7.39 -0.17
C LEU A 39 0.41 8.79 0.37
N SER A 40 0.31 9.83 -0.47
CA SER A 40 0.66 11.19 -0.04
C SER A 40 -0.22 11.71 1.09
N GLY A 41 -1.43 11.19 1.23
CA GLY A 41 -2.34 11.57 2.31
C GLY A 41 -2.12 10.80 3.62
N VAL A 42 -1.18 9.88 3.66
CA VAL A 42 -0.89 9.11 4.87
C VAL A 42 -0.10 9.96 5.84
N THR A 43 -0.60 10.10 7.06
CA THR A 43 -0.03 11.00 8.08
C THR A 43 0.90 10.29 9.04
N ALA A 44 0.77 8.98 9.18
CA ALA A 44 1.61 8.17 10.06
C ALA A 44 1.56 6.72 9.60
N GLY A 45 2.58 5.95 9.93
CA GLY A 45 2.61 4.53 9.59
C GLY A 45 3.49 3.76 10.55
N ASP A 46 3.12 2.52 10.82
CA ASP A 46 3.90 1.60 11.63
C ASP A 46 4.14 0.29 10.87
N SER A 47 4.63 -0.73 11.58
CA SER A 47 4.90 -2.02 10.94
C SER A 47 3.64 -2.70 10.40
N ALA A 48 2.48 -2.43 10.98
CA ALA A 48 1.22 -2.95 10.44
C ALA A 48 0.89 -2.30 9.09
N GLY A 49 1.18 -1.00 8.93
CA GLY A 49 1.05 -0.33 7.65
C GLY A 49 1.98 -0.91 6.59
N LEU A 50 3.23 -1.16 6.96
CA LEU A 50 4.18 -1.81 6.05
C LEU A 50 3.68 -3.19 5.64
N ALA A 51 3.18 -3.98 6.58
CA ALA A 51 2.65 -5.31 6.31
C ALA A 51 1.47 -5.24 5.35
N LEU A 52 0.60 -4.23 5.49
CA LEU A 52 -0.52 -4.02 4.59
C LEU A 52 -0.04 -3.80 3.15
N LEU A 53 0.96 -2.94 2.97
CA LEU A 53 1.49 -2.67 1.63
C LEU A 53 2.09 -3.93 1.00
N ILE A 54 2.77 -4.75 1.78
CA ILE A 54 3.35 -6.01 1.30
C ILE A 54 2.23 -6.99 0.93
N GLU A 55 1.19 -7.09 1.75
CA GLU A 55 0.06 -7.98 1.48
C GLU A 55 -0.66 -7.60 0.19
N TRP A 56 -0.88 -6.31 -0.03
CA TRP A 56 -1.52 -5.86 -1.26
C TRP A 56 -0.69 -6.18 -2.51
N LEU A 57 0.64 -6.09 -2.42
CA LEU A 57 1.50 -6.52 -3.52
C LEU A 57 1.36 -8.02 -3.79
N SER A 58 1.24 -8.81 -2.74
CA SER A 58 1.01 -10.25 -2.85
C SER A 58 -0.33 -10.54 -3.53
N VAL A 59 -1.38 -9.82 -3.14
CA VAL A 59 -2.71 -9.95 -3.77
C VAL A 59 -2.64 -9.61 -5.26
N ALA A 60 -1.96 -8.53 -5.60
CA ALA A 60 -1.81 -8.10 -7.00
C ALA A 60 -1.06 -9.15 -7.81
N HIS A 61 0.00 -9.69 -7.26
CA HIS A 61 0.78 -10.73 -7.93
C HIS A 61 -0.08 -11.98 -8.19
N ALA A 62 -0.84 -12.43 -7.19
CA ALA A 62 -1.70 -13.59 -7.31
C ALA A 62 -2.82 -13.38 -8.34
N ALA A 63 -3.31 -12.15 -8.47
CA ALA A 63 -4.35 -11.79 -9.43
C ALA A 63 -3.79 -11.45 -10.82
N SER A 64 -2.47 -11.45 -10.98
CA SER A 64 -1.79 -11.03 -12.22
C SER A 64 -2.13 -9.60 -12.63
N HIS A 65 -2.34 -8.72 -11.67
CA HIS A 65 -2.58 -7.30 -11.89
C HIS A 65 -1.36 -6.49 -11.43
N PRO A 66 -0.90 -5.51 -12.20
CA PRO A 66 0.19 -4.65 -11.76
C PRO A 66 -0.24 -3.76 -10.62
N LEU A 67 0.65 -3.49 -9.68
CA LEU A 67 0.41 -2.57 -8.58
C LEU A 67 1.72 -1.89 -8.23
N ARG A 68 1.67 -0.58 -8.04
CA ARG A 68 2.78 0.18 -7.48
C ARG A 68 2.27 1.25 -6.55
N TYR A 69 3.15 1.71 -5.69
CA TYR A 69 2.86 2.79 -4.74
C TYR A 69 3.56 4.05 -5.15
N GLU A 70 2.94 5.20 -4.86
CA GLU A 70 3.53 6.51 -5.02
C GLU A 70 3.50 7.24 -3.69
N ASN A 71 4.53 8.06 -3.44
CA ASN A 71 4.61 8.91 -2.26
C ASN A 71 4.55 8.14 -0.96
N ILE A 72 5.33 7.06 -0.87
CA ILE A 72 5.40 6.25 0.34
C ILE A 72 5.91 7.11 1.50
N PRO A 73 5.21 7.13 2.65
CA PRO A 73 5.63 7.94 3.79
C PRO A 73 7.02 7.54 4.29
N SER A 74 7.78 8.53 4.76
CA SER A 74 9.14 8.29 5.21
C SER A 74 9.22 7.26 6.36
N GLN A 75 8.24 7.25 7.25
CA GLN A 75 8.21 6.28 8.35
C GLN A 75 8.13 4.85 7.83
N ILE A 76 7.29 4.62 6.83
CA ILE A 76 7.15 3.28 6.23
C ILE A 76 8.39 2.93 5.42
N ARG A 77 8.96 3.90 4.70
CA ARG A 77 10.20 3.67 3.95
C ARG A 77 11.34 3.26 4.88
N GLN A 78 11.46 3.91 6.03
CA GLN A 78 12.49 3.59 7.02
C GLN A 78 12.30 2.17 7.58
N LEU A 79 11.06 1.80 7.89
CA LEU A 79 10.75 0.45 8.36
C LEU A 79 11.05 -0.58 7.28
N GLY A 80 10.74 -0.26 6.03
CA GLY A 80 11.04 -1.14 4.90
C GLY A 80 12.53 -1.38 4.73
N ALA A 81 13.33 -0.33 4.88
CA ALA A 81 14.78 -0.43 4.78
C ALA A 81 15.36 -1.30 5.91
N LEU A 82 14.86 -1.12 7.14
CA LEU A 82 15.28 -1.92 8.27
C LEU A 82 14.96 -3.40 8.11
N SER A 83 13.89 -3.70 7.37
CA SER A 83 13.42 -5.08 7.16
C SER A 83 13.86 -5.66 5.82
N ASP A 84 14.67 -4.94 5.05
CA ASP A 84 15.14 -5.33 3.72
C ASP A 84 14.00 -5.57 2.71
N VAL A 85 12.91 -4.82 2.84
CA VAL A 85 11.78 -4.92 1.92
C VAL A 85 11.48 -3.61 1.17
N ASP A 86 12.38 -2.63 1.27
CA ASP A 86 12.21 -1.34 0.62
C ASP A 86 12.15 -1.46 -0.91
N GLU A 87 12.94 -2.34 -1.50
CA GLU A 87 12.86 -2.60 -2.95
C GLU A 87 11.52 -3.24 -3.32
N LEU A 88 11.03 -4.15 -2.48
CA LEU A 88 9.77 -4.84 -2.73
C LEU A 88 8.61 -3.86 -2.84
N ILE A 89 8.56 -2.86 -1.97
CA ILE A 89 7.49 -1.86 -2.00
C ILE A 89 7.80 -0.67 -2.91
N GLY A 90 8.95 -0.65 -3.54
CA GLY A 90 9.33 0.42 -4.45
C GLY A 90 9.77 1.71 -3.77
N ALA A 91 10.32 1.62 -2.56
CA ALA A 91 10.70 2.77 -1.75
C ALA A 91 12.17 3.19 -1.94
N THR A 92 12.90 2.55 -2.81
CA THR A 92 14.31 2.84 -3.09
C THR A 92 14.49 3.99 -4.06
#